data_25f17bcbba617d98065f426d437cca6d
#
_entry.id   25f17bcbba617d98065f426d437cca6d
#
_cell.length_a   1.000
_cell.length_b   1.000
_cell.length_c   1.000
_cell.angle_alpha   90.00
_cell.angle_beta   90.00
_cell.angle_gamma   90.00
#
_symmetry.space_group_name_H-M   'P 1'
#
loop_
_entity.id
_entity.type
_entity.pdbx_description
1 polymer ?
#
loop_
_entity_poly.entity_id
_entity_poly.type
_entity_poly.pdbx_seq_one_letter_code
_entity_poly.pdbx_strand_id
1 'polypeptide(L)'
;KVLSNIMNSKLKLAIDDFITKEMLSGTSLIMTVFGDCVHHHGGIISLASLIQLMSVFGLNERSVRTAVFRLVQNGWLVSEKIGRTSYYRVTESSLNGFTLADTKIYNFNHKEWDQSWDLVLLSSLDIDNKQILKKELEWLGFASIASNVMAYPSCDKLKLQNLLLSQNMTDQ
;
A
#
# COMPACT_ATOMS: atom_id res chain seq x y z
N LYS A 1 -13.49 -26.09 -4.69
CA LYS A 1 -12.87 -27.35 -5.22
C LYS A 1 -11.77 -27.08 -6.26
N VAL A 2 -11.78 -25.98 -7.03
CA VAL A 2 -10.74 -25.69 -8.06
C VAL A 2 -9.45 -25.18 -7.44
N LEU A 3 -9.50 -24.37 -6.37
CA LEU A 3 -8.32 -23.80 -5.70
C LEU A 3 -7.52 -24.84 -4.88
N SER A 4 -8.15 -25.91 -4.40
CA SER A 4 -7.46 -26.92 -3.58
C SER A 4 -6.56 -27.85 -4.41
N ASN A 5 -6.81 -27.97 -5.71
CA ASN A 5 -6.03 -28.87 -6.59
C ASN A 5 -4.90 -28.18 -7.36
N ILE A 6 -4.81 -26.85 -7.34
CA ILE A 6 -3.81 -26.09 -8.12
C ILE A 6 -2.61 -25.68 -7.25
N MET A 7 -2.71 -25.77 -5.93
CA MET A 7 -1.60 -25.38 -5.05
C MET A 7 -0.50 -26.45 -5.13
N ASN A 8 0.48 -26.18 -5.97
CA ASN A 8 1.74 -26.95 -6.03
C ASN A 8 2.34 -26.99 -4.61
N SER A 9 2.86 -28.14 -4.20
CA SER A 9 3.46 -28.35 -2.88
C SER A 9 4.52 -27.29 -2.51
N LYS A 10 5.26 -26.78 -3.49
CA LYS A 10 6.23 -25.70 -3.32
C LYS A 10 5.57 -24.35 -2.94
N LEU A 11 4.43 -24.02 -3.54
CA LEU A 11 3.69 -22.81 -3.21
C LEU A 11 3.11 -22.88 -1.80
N LYS A 12 2.60 -24.03 -1.41
CA LYS A 12 2.10 -24.25 -0.05
C LYS A 12 3.21 -24.07 0.99
N LEU A 13 4.38 -24.66 0.75
CA LEU A 13 5.54 -24.50 1.63
C LEU A 13 5.99 -23.03 1.73
N ALA A 14 5.98 -22.30 0.63
CA ALA A 14 6.32 -20.88 0.62
C ALA A 14 5.31 -20.03 1.41
N ILE A 15 4.01 -20.33 1.31
CA ILE A 15 2.97 -19.65 2.07
C ILE A 15 3.11 -19.99 3.57
N ASP A 16 3.31 -21.26 3.92
CA ASP A 16 3.47 -21.69 5.31
C ASP A 16 4.72 -21.04 5.96
N ASP A 17 5.83 -20.95 5.22
CA ASP A 17 7.05 -20.26 5.64
C ASP A 17 6.83 -18.76 5.84
N PHE A 18 6.12 -18.10 4.94
CA PHE A 18 5.76 -16.69 5.03
C PHE A 18 4.86 -16.40 6.25
N ILE A 19 3.82 -17.21 6.48
CA ILE A 19 2.91 -17.07 7.62
C ILE A 19 3.64 -17.25 8.96
N THR A 20 4.63 -18.15 9.01
CA THR A 20 5.39 -18.41 10.24
C THR A 20 6.43 -17.35 10.56
N LYS A 21 6.99 -16.71 9.56
CA LYS A 21 8.05 -15.69 9.72
C LYS A 21 7.51 -14.28 9.98
N GLU A 22 6.34 -13.97 9.45
CA GLU A 22 5.79 -12.63 9.47
C GLU A 22 4.56 -12.55 10.38
N MET A 23 4.57 -11.63 11.35
CA MET A 23 3.37 -11.25 12.09
C MET A 23 2.47 -10.38 11.19
N LEU A 24 1.72 -11.04 10.29
CA LEU A 24 0.89 -10.34 9.32
C LEU A 24 -0.30 -9.65 10.00
N SER A 25 -0.36 -8.34 9.87
CA SER A 25 -1.59 -7.60 10.14
C SER A 25 -2.66 -8.01 9.11
N GLY A 26 -3.82 -8.48 9.59
CA GLY A 26 -4.92 -8.85 8.69
C GLY A 26 -5.36 -7.69 7.78
N THR A 27 -5.29 -6.45 8.24
CA THR A 27 -5.59 -5.26 7.42
C THR A 27 -4.54 -5.06 6.31
N SER A 28 -3.25 -5.18 6.62
CA SER A 28 -2.18 -5.05 5.63
C SER A 28 -2.27 -6.13 4.57
N LEU A 29 -2.46 -7.39 4.96
CA LEU A 29 -2.58 -8.50 4.02
C LEU A 29 -3.80 -8.34 3.09
N ILE A 30 -4.96 -7.93 3.63
CA ILE A 30 -6.14 -7.65 2.82
C ILE A 30 -5.86 -6.53 1.81
N MET A 31 -5.19 -5.45 2.22
CA MET A 31 -4.86 -4.36 1.30
C MET A 31 -3.87 -4.79 0.21
N THR A 32 -2.88 -5.61 0.53
CA THR A 32 -1.98 -6.22 -0.47
C THR A 32 -2.76 -7.04 -1.50
N VAL A 33 -3.71 -7.87 -1.04
CA VAL A 33 -4.55 -8.64 -1.94
C VAL A 33 -5.45 -7.76 -2.81
N PHE A 34 -5.94 -6.66 -2.26
CA PHE A 34 -6.71 -5.70 -3.08
C PHE A 34 -5.83 -5.04 -4.15
N GLY A 35 -4.61 -4.64 -3.84
CA GLY A 35 -3.67 -4.05 -4.81
C GLY A 35 -3.26 -5.07 -5.88
N ASP A 36 -2.69 -6.19 -5.46
CA ASP A 36 -2.03 -7.14 -6.36
C ASP A 36 -3.00 -8.05 -7.12
N CYS A 37 -4.19 -8.34 -6.56
CA CYS A 37 -5.11 -9.30 -7.14
C CYS A 37 -6.45 -8.68 -7.54
N VAL A 38 -7.18 -8.07 -6.58
CA VAL A 38 -8.55 -7.65 -6.81
C VAL A 38 -8.62 -6.49 -7.80
N HIS A 39 -7.72 -5.51 -7.68
CA HIS A 39 -7.67 -4.35 -8.57
C HIS A 39 -7.54 -4.75 -10.04
N HIS A 40 -6.67 -5.70 -10.35
CA HIS A 40 -6.42 -6.19 -11.71
C HIS A 40 -7.51 -7.14 -12.24
N HIS A 41 -8.44 -7.58 -11.37
CA HIS A 41 -9.51 -8.53 -11.71
C HIS A 41 -10.92 -7.93 -11.50
N GLY A 42 -11.11 -6.70 -11.92
CA GLY A 42 -12.42 -6.00 -11.85
C GLY A 42 -12.62 -5.13 -10.63
N GLY A 43 -11.66 -5.08 -9.70
CA GLY A 43 -11.62 -4.12 -8.58
C GLY A 43 -12.62 -4.36 -7.46
N ILE A 44 -13.43 -5.43 -7.51
CA ILE A 44 -14.51 -5.72 -6.55
C ILE A 44 -14.47 -7.19 -6.13
N ILE A 45 -14.69 -7.46 -4.84
CA ILE A 45 -14.74 -8.82 -4.31
C ILE A 45 -15.86 -8.96 -3.28
N SER A 46 -16.54 -10.12 -3.26
CA SER A 46 -17.51 -10.43 -2.20
C SER A 46 -16.81 -10.76 -0.88
N LEU A 47 -17.50 -10.51 0.25
CA LEU A 47 -16.95 -10.88 1.56
C LEU A 47 -16.68 -12.38 1.67
N ALA A 48 -17.53 -13.21 1.11
CA ALA A 48 -17.36 -14.67 1.13
C ALA A 48 -16.09 -15.09 0.35
N SER A 49 -15.89 -14.53 -0.84
CA SER A 49 -14.69 -14.81 -1.64
C SER A 49 -13.43 -14.28 -0.95
N LEU A 50 -13.49 -13.11 -0.32
CA LEU A 50 -12.37 -12.56 0.44
C LEU A 50 -12.02 -13.45 1.64
N ILE A 51 -13.02 -13.94 2.40
CA ILE A 51 -12.79 -14.88 3.51
C ILE A 51 -12.13 -16.16 3.01
N GLN A 52 -12.61 -16.72 1.90
CA GLN A 52 -12.04 -17.91 1.30
C GLN A 52 -10.58 -17.69 0.86
N LEU A 53 -10.29 -16.56 0.25
CA LEU A 53 -8.93 -16.19 -0.17
C LEU A 53 -8.00 -16.00 1.03
N MET A 54 -8.45 -15.28 2.06
CA MET A 54 -7.66 -15.03 3.27
C MET A 54 -7.42 -16.29 4.11
N SER A 55 -8.30 -17.31 4.02
CA SER A 55 -8.10 -18.57 4.72
C SER A 55 -6.84 -19.32 4.27
N VAL A 56 -6.39 -19.11 3.03
CA VAL A 56 -5.13 -19.67 2.50
C VAL A 56 -3.93 -19.15 3.28
N PHE A 57 -4.02 -17.91 3.79
CA PHE A 57 -3.00 -17.26 4.60
C PHE A 57 -3.23 -17.43 6.12
N GLY A 58 -4.11 -18.35 6.52
CA GLY A 58 -4.35 -18.66 7.92
C GLY A 58 -5.28 -17.69 8.66
N LEU A 59 -5.88 -16.69 7.99
CA LEU A 59 -6.84 -15.81 8.62
C LEU A 59 -8.22 -16.50 8.73
N ASN A 60 -8.76 -16.52 9.94
CA ASN A 60 -10.12 -17.00 10.14
C ASN A 60 -11.16 -15.94 9.75
N GLU A 61 -12.41 -16.38 9.55
CA GLU A 61 -13.53 -15.51 9.15
C GLU A 61 -13.70 -14.28 10.05
N ARG A 62 -13.63 -14.48 11.38
CA ARG A 62 -13.79 -13.39 12.36
C ARG A 62 -12.71 -12.32 12.18
N SER A 63 -11.46 -12.73 11.98
CA SER A 63 -10.33 -11.81 11.75
C SER A 63 -10.50 -11.04 10.45
N VAL A 64 -10.95 -11.68 9.37
CA VAL A 64 -11.21 -11.04 8.09
C VAL A 64 -12.33 -10.01 8.22
N ARG A 65 -13.46 -10.36 8.84
CA ARG A 65 -14.58 -9.44 9.07
C ARG A 65 -14.16 -8.21 9.88
N THR A 66 -13.37 -8.42 10.94
CA THR A 66 -12.87 -7.32 11.78
C THR A 66 -11.91 -6.42 11.00
N ALA A 67 -11.01 -7.00 10.21
CA ALA A 67 -10.07 -6.23 9.40
C ALA A 67 -10.79 -5.42 8.30
N VAL A 68 -11.73 -6.02 7.59
CA VAL A 68 -12.57 -5.33 6.58
C VAL A 68 -13.36 -4.19 7.21
N PHE A 69 -13.98 -4.42 8.38
CA PHE A 69 -14.69 -3.36 9.09
C PHE A 69 -13.78 -2.16 9.40
N ARG A 70 -12.56 -2.41 9.91
CA ARG A 70 -11.57 -1.35 10.18
C ARG A 70 -11.15 -0.62 8.89
N LEU A 71 -10.95 -1.34 7.80
CA LEU A 71 -10.58 -0.75 6.51
C LEU A 71 -11.70 0.15 5.95
N VAL A 72 -12.96 -0.23 6.13
CA VAL A 72 -14.11 0.61 5.76
C VAL A 72 -14.18 1.84 6.66
N GLN A 73 -14.05 1.69 7.98
CA GLN A 73 -14.05 2.82 8.93
C GLN A 73 -12.93 3.83 8.66
N ASN A 74 -11.77 3.36 8.24
CA ASN A 74 -10.61 4.21 7.90
C ASN A 74 -10.66 4.77 6.47
N GLY A 75 -11.74 4.52 5.71
CA GLY A 75 -11.90 5.04 4.36
C GLY A 75 -11.02 4.38 3.28
N TRP A 76 -10.40 3.22 3.58
CA TRP A 76 -9.62 2.45 2.61
C TRP A 76 -10.49 1.64 1.66
N LEU A 77 -11.57 1.08 2.19
CA LEU A 77 -12.53 0.29 1.44
C LEU A 77 -13.91 0.94 1.51
N VAL A 78 -14.69 0.74 0.46
CA VAL A 78 -16.13 1.02 0.44
C VAL A 78 -16.87 -0.28 0.21
N SER A 79 -18.03 -0.41 0.89
CA SER A 79 -18.90 -1.57 0.74
C SER A 79 -20.13 -1.23 -0.09
N GLU A 80 -20.51 -2.15 -0.96
CA GLU A 80 -21.74 -2.09 -1.73
C GLU A 80 -22.54 -3.37 -1.48
N LYS A 81 -23.84 -3.24 -1.21
CA LYS A 81 -24.71 -4.38 -0.98
C LYS A 81 -25.51 -4.68 -2.25
N ILE A 82 -25.29 -5.84 -2.84
CA ILE A 82 -26.03 -6.33 -4.00
C ILE A 82 -26.84 -7.54 -3.56
N GLY A 83 -28.15 -7.37 -3.42
CA GLY A 83 -29.02 -8.39 -2.87
C GLY A 83 -28.66 -8.74 -1.42
N ARG A 84 -28.32 -9.99 -1.16
CA ARG A 84 -27.89 -10.48 0.18
C ARG A 84 -26.37 -10.46 0.38
N THR A 85 -25.61 -10.08 -0.63
CA THR A 85 -24.14 -10.17 -0.62
C THR A 85 -23.53 -8.77 -0.49
N SER A 86 -22.55 -8.63 0.39
CA SER A 86 -21.74 -7.44 0.51
C SER A 86 -20.50 -7.59 -0.35
N TYR A 87 -20.24 -6.59 -1.18
CA TYR A 87 -19.06 -6.45 -2.03
C TYR A 87 -18.21 -5.30 -1.52
N TYR A 88 -16.92 -5.39 -1.74
CA TYR A 88 -15.94 -4.42 -1.29
C TYR A 88 -15.04 -4.02 -2.44
N ARG A 89 -14.72 -2.75 -2.51
CA ARG A 89 -13.74 -2.17 -3.44
C ARG A 89 -12.90 -1.12 -2.74
N VAL A 90 -11.75 -0.83 -3.27
CA VAL A 90 -10.87 0.23 -2.79
C VAL A 90 -11.49 1.59 -3.11
N THR A 91 -11.35 2.56 -2.21
CA THR A 91 -11.78 3.95 -2.46
C THR A 91 -10.85 4.63 -3.47
N GLU A 92 -11.33 5.65 -4.18
CA GLU A 92 -10.52 6.40 -5.15
C GLU A 92 -9.29 7.05 -4.51
N SER A 93 -9.44 7.57 -3.28
CA SER A 93 -8.32 8.12 -2.52
C SER A 93 -7.23 7.09 -2.24
N SER A 94 -7.60 5.84 -1.99
CA SER A 94 -6.66 4.75 -1.73
C SER A 94 -6.04 4.18 -3.01
N LEU A 95 -6.74 4.27 -4.15
CA LEU A 95 -6.21 3.85 -5.46
C LEU A 95 -4.96 4.63 -5.87
N ASN A 96 -4.91 5.93 -5.58
CA ASN A 96 -3.73 6.74 -5.84
C ASN A 96 -2.49 6.22 -5.10
N GLY A 97 -2.68 5.75 -3.86
CA GLY A 97 -1.63 5.09 -3.09
C GLY A 97 -1.14 3.78 -3.72
N PHE A 98 -2.05 2.96 -4.25
CA PHE A 98 -1.67 1.72 -4.96
C PHE A 98 -0.91 1.97 -6.25
N THR A 99 -1.35 2.91 -7.07
CA THR A 99 -0.65 3.27 -8.32
C THR A 99 0.78 3.72 -8.06
N LEU A 100 0.99 4.48 -6.97
CA LEU A 100 2.34 4.86 -6.54
C LEU A 100 3.15 3.66 -6.03
N ALA A 101 2.53 2.74 -5.28
CA ALA A 101 3.17 1.53 -4.80
C ALA A 101 3.52 0.58 -5.96
N ASP A 102 2.60 0.35 -6.90
CA ASP A 102 2.84 -0.44 -8.11
C ASP A 102 4.01 0.09 -8.92
N THR A 103 4.07 1.41 -9.10
CA THR A 103 5.19 2.05 -9.80
C THR A 103 6.52 1.79 -9.09
N LYS A 104 6.53 1.75 -7.75
CA LYS A 104 7.74 1.49 -6.95
C LYS A 104 8.13 0.02 -6.92
N ILE A 105 7.15 -0.89 -6.86
CA ILE A 105 7.38 -2.32 -6.66
C ILE A 105 7.63 -3.02 -8.00
N TYR A 106 6.90 -2.67 -9.05
CA TYR A 106 6.91 -3.41 -10.32
C TYR A 106 7.64 -2.70 -11.47
N ASN A 107 7.79 -1.37 -11.41
CA ASN A 107 8.64 -0.66 -12.37
C ASN A 107 10.12 -0.76 -11.97
N PHE A 108 10.72 -1.88 -12.27
CA PHE A 108 12.17 -2.10 -12.25
C PHE A 108 12.90 -1.36 -13.39
N ASN A 109 12.46 -0.15 -13.76
CA ASN A 109 13.32 0.73 -14.50
C ASN A 109 14.43 1.17 -13.54
N HIS A 110 15.48 0.35 -13.47
CA HIS A 110 16.76 0.78 -12.93
C HIS A 110 17.24 1.96 -13.78
N LYS A 111 16.79 3.16 -13.46
CA LYS A 111 17.56 4.34 -13.83
C LYS A 111 18.93 4.12 -13.21
N GLU A 112 19.94 4.00 -14.06
CA GLU A 112 21.31 4.02 -13.54
C GLU A 112 21.45 5.26 -12.66
N TRP A 113 21.95 5.06 -11.46
CA TRP A 113 22.15 6.17 -10.54
C TRP A 113 23.13 7.17 -11.15
N ASP A 114 22.69 8.41 -11.31
CA ASP A 114 23.48 9.50 -11.87
C ASP A 114 24.52 10.06 -10.87
N GLN A 115 24.74 9.35 -9.75
CA GLN A 115 25.61 9.74 -8.63
C GLN A 115 25.20 11.03 -7.91
N SER A 116 23.98 11.51 -8.14
CA SER A 116 23.41 12.65 -7.45
C SER A 116 22.45 12.25 -6.34
N TRP A 117 22.27 13.13 -5.36
CA TRP A 117 21.30 13.01 -4.29
C TRP A 117 20.40 14.23 -4.28
N ASP A 118 19.10 14.00 -4.23
CA ASP A 118 18.12 15.03 -3.95
C ASP A 118 17.92 15.15 -2.44
N LEU A 119 18.15 16.35 -1.89
CA LEU A 119 18.02 16.64 -0.47
C LEU A 119 16.85 17.59 -0.23
N VAL A 120 16.02 17.28 0.76
CA VAL A 120 14.96 18.16 1.24
C VAL A 120 15.24 18.55 2.68
N LEU A 121 15.35 19.87 2.92
CA LEU A 121 15.56 20.46 4.24
C LEU A 121 14.20 20.84 4.86
N LEU A 122 13.92 20.34 6.05
CA LEU A 122 12.65 20.55 6.76
C LEU A 122 12.76 21.58 7.89
N SER A 123 13.82 22.39 7.91
CA SER A 123 14.17 23.26 9.06
C SER A 123 13.24 24.43 9.26
N SER A 124 12.57 24.91 8.20
CA SER A 124 11.69 26.10 8.22
C SER A 124 10.23 25.78 8.57
N LEU A 125 9.88 24.50 8.78
CA LEU A 125 8.51 24.09 9.01
C LEU A 125 8.17 23.95 10.49
N ASP A 126 6.92 24.24 10.84
CA ASP A 126 6.36 23.85 12.13
C ASP A 126 6.28 22.32 12.29
N ILE A 127 6.05 21.86 13.53
CA ILE A 127 6.12 20.44 13.87
C ILE A 127 5.09 19.59 13.12
N ASP A 128 3.87 20.10 12.95
CA ASP A 128 2.77 19.36 12.34
C ASP A 128 2.97 19.23 10.82
N ASN A 129 3.26 20.33 10.14
CA ASN A 129 3.55 20.37 8.71
C ASN A 129 4.79 19.54 8.37
N LYS A 130 5.80 19.56 9.23
CA LYS A 130 6.99 18.75 9.08
C LYS A 130 6.71 17.26 9.12
N GLN A 131 5.84 16.80 10.03
CA GLN A 131 5.48 15.38 10.11
C GLN A 131 4.67 14.92 8.90
N ILE A 132 3.76 15.77 8.40
CA ILE A 132 2.97 15.49 7.20
C ILE A 132 3.90 15.38 5.99
N LEU A 133 4.73 16.39 5.75
CA LEU A 133 5.64 16.41 4.61
C LEU A 133 6.65 15.25 4.68
N LYS A 134 7.14 14.91 5.86
CA LYS A 134 8.05 13.78 6.05
C LYS A 134 7.42 12.47 5.59
N LYS A 135 6.17 12.19 5.95
CA LYS A 135 5.45 10.99 5.51
C LYS A 135 5.27 10.96 3.99
N GLU A 136 4.92 12.09 3.39
CA GLU A 136 4.74 12.16 1.93
C GLU A 136 6.06 11.99 1.18
N LEU A 137 7.16 12.53 1.71
CA LEU A 137 8.50 12.29 1.17
C LEU A 137 8.93 10.83 1.33
N GLU A 138 8.62 10.19 2.46
CA GLU A 138 8.84 8.75 2.65
C GLU A 138 8.06 7.93 1.60
N TRP A 139 6.85 8.33 1.27
CA TRP A 139 6.07 7.73 0.17
C TRP A 139 6.72 7.93 -1.20
N LEU A 140 7.39 9.06 -1.45
CA LEU A 140 8.18 9.27 -2.67
C LEU A 140 9.51 8.49 -2.69
N GLY A 141 9.92 7.90 -1.56
CA GLY A 141 11.13 7.10 -1.42
C GLY A 141 12.28 7.78 -0.70
N PHE A 142 12.08 9.00 -0.21
CA PHE A 142 13.08 9.67 0.61
C PHE A 142 13.29 8.97 1.95
N ALA A 143 14.53 8.87 2.39
CA ALA A 143 14.89 8.40 3.71
C ALA A 143 15.39 9.56 4.58
N SER A 144 15.11 9.49 5.89
CA SER A 144 15.63 10.46 6.84
C SER A 144 17.10 10.16 7.13
N ILE A 145 17.99 11.08 6.77
CA ILE A 145 19.42 10.99 7.05
C ILE A 145 19.84 11.83 8.25
N ALA A 146 19.02 12.82 8.62
CA ALA A 146 19.15 13.60 9.86
C ALA A 146 17.75 14.07 10.31
N SER A 147 17.63 14.65 11.51
CA SER A 147 16.33 15.08 12.07
C SER A 147 15.51 15.99 11.16
N ASN A 148 16.18 16.80 10.34
CA ASN A 148 15.59 17.78 9.44
C ASN A 148 15.99 17.61 7.98
N VAL A 149 16.58 16.48 7.61
CA VAL A 149 17.08 16.24 6.26
C VAL A 149 16.57 14.91 5.75
N MET A 150 15.89 14.96 4.61
CA MET A 150 15.46 13.80 3.85
C MET A 150 16.31 13.70 2.57
N ALA A 151 16.69 12.49 2.17
CA ALA A 151 17.50 12.25 0.99
C ALA A 151 16.94 11.12 0.13
N TYR A 152 17.07 11.25 -1.18
CA TYR A 152 16.74 10.22 -2.15
C TYR A 152 17.70 10.27 -3.34
N PRO A 153 18.25 9.15 -3.80
CA PRO A 153 19.05 9.09 -5.02
C PRO A 153 18.12 9.11 -6.25
N SER A 154 18.31 10.04 -7.17
CA SER A 154 17.58 10.08 -8.46
C SER A 154 16.06 10.27 -8.34
N CYS A 155 15.61 11.27 -7.58
CA CYS A 155 14.19 11.60 -7.45
C CYS A 155 13.56 12.01 -8.78
N ASP A 156 12.27 11.69 -8.96
CA ASP A 156 11.43 12.32 -9.99
C ASP A 156 11.15 13.77 -9.58
N LYS A 157 11.88 14.70 -10.17
CA LYS A 157 11.82 16.12 -9.83
C LYS A 157 10.44 16.73 -10.03
N LEU A 158 9.68 16.26 -11.02
CA LEU A 158 8.31 16.69 -11.27
C LEU A 158 7.36 16.27 -10.13
N LYS A 159 7.48 15.04 -9.64
CA LYS A 159 6.69 14.57 -8.50
C LYS A 159 7.05 15.31 -7.22
N LEU A 160 8.33 15.54 -6.99
CA LEU A 160 8.79 16.32 -5.84
C LEU A 160 8.27 17.77 -5.90
N GLN A 161 8.37 18.43 -7.05
CA GLN A 161 7.85 19.79 -7.22
C GLN A 161 6.34 19.86 -6.99
N ASN A 162 5.57 18.92 -7.55
CA ASN A 162 4.12 18.87 -7.35
C ASN A 162 3.75 18.66 -5.88
N LEU A 163 4.51 17.84 -5.17
CA LEU A 163 4.32 17.65 -3.73
C LEU A 163 4.58 18.94 -2.97
N LEU A 164 5.71 19.61 -3.21
CA LEU A 164 6.08 20.86 -2.54
C LEU A 164 5.10 22.01 -2.85
N LEU A 165 4.60 22.08 -4.11
CA LEU A 165 3.56 23.03 -4.52
C LEU A 165 2.24 22.80 -3.80
N SER A 166 1.83 21.53 -3.65
CA SER A 166 0.58 21.19 -2.97
C SER A 166 0.56 21.60 -1.49
N GLN A 167 1.73 21.72 -0.89
CA GLN A 167 1.92 22.13 0.50
C GLN A 167 2.23 23.63 0.66
N ASN A 168 2.08 24.45 -0.40
CA ASN A 168 2.46 25.90 -0.42
C ASN A 168 3.92 26.17 -0.01
N MET A 169 4.83 25.26 -0.32
CA MET A 169 6.24 25.33 0.15
C MET A 169 7.25 25.61 -0.96
N THR A 170 6.87 26.35 -2.00
CA THR A 170 7.70 26.52 -3.22
C THR A 170 8.70 27.67 -3.17
N ASP A 171 8.66 28.53 -2.17
CA ASP A 171 9.56 29.71 -2.10
C ASP A 171 10.11 29.93 -0.68
N GLN A 172 11.07 29.12 -0.27
CA GLN A 172 12.04 29.48 0.76
C GLN A 172 13.40 28.82 0.49
#